data_4cf4b2e8067f99323eac853de9761e5d
#
_entry.id   4cf4b2e8067f99323eac853de9761e5d
#
_cell.length_a   1.000
_cell.length_b   1.000
_cell.length_c   1.000
_cell.angle_alpha   90.00
_cell.angle_beta   90.00
_cell.angle_gamma   90.00
#
_symmetry.space_group_name_H-M   'P 1'
#
loop_
_entity.id
_entity.type
_entity.pdbx_description
1 polymer ?
#
loop_
_entity_poly.entity_id
_entity_poly.type
_entity_poly.pdbx_seq_one_letter_code
_entity_poly.pdbx_strand_id
1 'polypeptide(L)'
;MRALAVAALAAALHLPAGYHASVYASGLDHPTAMSFGPDGRLYVSEDVGKIVSVTRGTYAPGVFRTGLTVPLGLLWRGRTLYVSESGKVEALRRGGSRRLVVGGLPFKEHQQDAIVAGPDGRLYLGSGSTCDACKETNARSATILSFRPDGSGLQIVARGLRNPYGLLFVGKTLYATVNGRDDLGDGEPAEEVVRVRKGDNFGWPLCWASYALRKLAGTCGGVTPPIAYLEPHSSADGIAYWQGDLFVTEWGEYLSTKHGRVLVRIHAGKVSTFASGFVHPLALTTDPAGDLLVADWGSGVIYAVSKSP
;
A
#
# COMPACT_ATOMS: atom_id res chain seq x y z
N MET A 1 9.09 6.74 -31.76
CA MET A 1 10.01 7.32 -30.76
C MET A 1 9.59 7.04 -29.32
N ARG A 2 8.28 7.14 -28.93
CA ARG A 2 7.83 6.85 -27.54
C ARG A 2 8.03 5.40 -27.07
N ALA A 3 7.86 4.41 -27.95
CA ALA A 3 8.02 2.99 -27.56
C ALA A 3 9.48 2.61 -27.19
N LEU A 4 10.47 3.21 -27.85
CA LEU A 4 11.89 2.98 -27.55
C LEU A 4 12.32 3.57 -26.20
N ALA A 5 11.76 4.74 -25.81
CA ALA A 5 12.03 5.35 -24.50
C ALA A 5 11.44 4.53 -23.33
N VAL A 6 10.27 3.90 -23.55
CA VAL A 6 9.60 3.06 -22.53
C VAL A 6 10.32 1.72 -22.33
N ALA A 7 10.84 1.12 -23.40
CA ALA A 7 11.65 -0.11 -23.30
C ALA A 7 12.97 0.13 -22.54
N ALA A 8 13.57 1.31 -22.70
CA ALA A 8 14.80 1.67 -21.99
C ALA A 8 14.58 1.86 -20.47
N LEU A 9 13.41 2.33 -20.04
CA LEU A 9 13.06 2.45 -18.62
C LEU A 9 12.90 1.08 -17.93
N ALA A 10 12.27 0.10 -18.59
CA ALA A 10 12.13 -1.25 -18.04
C ALA A 10 13.49 -1.95 -17.85
N ALA A 11 14.49 -1.64 -18.68
CA ALA A 11 15.83 -2.21 -18.57
C ALA A 11 16.64 -1.66 -17.37
N ALA A 12 16.17 -0.61 -16.70
CA ALA A 12 16.85 0.02 -15.58
C ALA A 12 16.59 -0.68 -14.21
N LEU A 13 15.64 -1.62 -14.13
CA LEU A 13 15.41 -2.37 -12.89
C LEU A 13 16.44 -3.48 -12.72
N HIS A 14 17.03 -3.57 -11.52
CA HIS A 14 17.92 -4.63 -11.13
C HIS A 14 17.13 -5.72 -10.41
N LEU A 15 17.13 -6.93 -10.96
CA LEU A 15 16.39 -8.10 -10.47
C LEU A 15 17.35 -9.28 -10.24
N PRO A 16 17.00 -10.23 -9.38
CA PRO A 16 17.76 -11.48 -9.25
C PRO A 16 17.75 -12.29 -10.55
N ALA A 17 18.74 -13.15 -10.73
CA ALA A 17 18.76 -14.11 -11.83
C ALA A 17 17.46 -14.95 -11.86
N GLY A 18 16.93 -15.20 -13.07
CA GLY A 18 15.69 -15.92 -13.26
C GLY A 18 14.42 -15.04 -13.16
N TYR A 19 14.59 -13.72 -13.08
CA TYR A 19 13.48 -12.77 -13.15
C TYR A 19 13.76 -11.68 -14.20
N HIS A 20 12.68 -11.16 -14.77
CA HIS A 20 12.75 -10.02 -15.68
C HIS A 20 11.60 -9.05 -15.43
N ALA A 21 11.79 -7.79 -15.82
CA ALA A 21 10.75 -6.78 -15.78
C ALA A 21 10.40 -6.30 -17.19
N SER A 22 9.14 -5.99 -17.39
CA SER A 22 8.63 -5.31 -18.58
C SER A 22 7.70 -4.18 -18.17
N VAL A 23 7.50 -3.20 -19.06
CA VAL A 23 6.50 -2.15 -18.81
C VAL A 23 5.11 -2.70 -19.06
N TYR A 24 4.28 -2.73 -18.02
CA TYR A 24 2.86 -3.07 -18.11
C TYR A 24 2.05 -1.89 -18.67
N ALA A 25 2.25 -0.70 -18.10
CA ALA A 25 1.63 0.55 -18.56
C ALA A 25 2.51 1.74 -18.16
N SER A 26 2.32 2.88 -18.81
CA SER A 26 3.01 4.13 -18.50
C SER A 26 2.13 5.34 -18.82
N GLY A 27 2.63 6.55 -18.50
CA GLY A 27 1.88 7.79 -18.67
C GLY A 27 0.87 8.04 -17.56
N LEU A 28 1.11 7.44 -16.40
CA LEU A 28 0.36 7.67 -15.18
C LEU A 28 0.90 8.90 -14.45
N ASP A 29 0.03 9.53 -13.67
CA ASP A 29 0.34 10.74 -12.90
C ASP A 29 0.31 10.38 -11.40
N HIS A 30 1.46 9.96 -10.84
CA HIS A 30 1.60 9.55 -9.44
C HIS A 30 0.62 8.43 -9.02
N PRO A 31 0.77 7.20 -9.56
CA PRO A 31 -0.13 6.08 -9.27
C PRO A 31 -0.01 5.62 -7.81
N THR A 32 -1.15 5.49 -7.11
CA THR A 32 -1.20 5.21 -5.67
C THR A 32 -1.77 3.86 -5.30
N ALA A 33 -2.74 3.33 -6.05
CA ALA A 33 -3.30 2.00 -5.81
C ALA A 33 -3.78 1.36 -7.12
N MET A 34 -3.86 0.04 -7.12
CA MET A 34 -4.23 -0.76 -8.29
C MET A 34 -5.27 -1.82 -7.93
N SER A 35 -6.28 -2.01 -8.80
CA SER A 35 -7.25 -3.09 -8.64
C SER A 35 -7.81 -3.52 -10.00
N PHE A 36 -7.80 -4.83 -10.28
CA PHE A 36 -8.42 -5.36 -11.50
C PHE A 36 -9.94 -5.29 -11.43
N GLY A 37 -10.54 -4.73 -12.48
CA GLY A 37 -11.97 -4.63 -12.64
C GLY A 37 -12.59 -5.89 -13.23
N PRO A 38 -13.95 -6.01 -13.17
CA PRO A 38 -14.68 -7.15 -13.72
C PRO A 38 -14.61 -7.23 -15.25
N ASP A 39 -14.13 -6.20 -15.91
CA ASP A 39 -13.87 -6.15 -17.36
C ASP A 39 -12.42 -6.53 -17.74
N GLY A 40 -11.64 -7.02 -16.77
CA GLY A 40 -10.24 -7.43 -16.96
C GLY A 40 -9.24 -6.28 -17.09
N ARG A 41 -9.68 -5.02 -17.00
CA ARG A 41 -8.79 -3.86 -17.01
C ARG A 41 -8.23 -3.61 -15.61
N LEU A 42 -7.01 -3.10 -15.55
CA LEU A 42 -6.43 -2.60 -14.32
C LEU A 42 -6.88 -1.14 -14.10
N TYR A 43 -7.48 -0.88 -12.97
CA TYR A 43 -7.83 0.47 -12.50
C TYR A 43 -6.77 0.96 -11.56
N VAL A 44 -6.33 2.20 -11.75
CA VAL A 44 -5.24 2.83 -11.02
C VAL A 44 -5.72 4.16 -10.48
N SER A 45 -5.58 4.38 -9.19
CA SER A 45 -5.76 5.71 -8.61
C SER A 45 -4.47 6.52 -8.76
N GLU A 46 -4.65 7.81 -8.95
CA GLU A 46 -3.60 8.81 -9.03
C GLU A 46 -3.83 9.86 -7.93
N ASP A 47 -2.79 10.26 -7.19
CA ASP A 47 -2.92 11.17 -6.03
C ASP A 47 -3.50 12.54 -6.39
N VAL A 48 -3.36 12.93 -7.65
CA VAL A 48 -3.97 14.12 -8.25
C VAL A 48 -5.51 14.07 -8.32
N GLY A 49 -6.14 13.05 -7.74
CA GLY A 49 -7.60 12.93 -7.61
C GLY A 49 -8.30 12.27 -8.78
N LYS A 50 -7.60 11.38 -9.50
CA LYS A 50 -8.15 10.62 -10.63
C LYS A 50 -8.11 9.11 -10.38
N ILE A 51 -8.96 8.40 -11.11
CA ILE A 51 -8.83 6.98 -11.39
C ILE A 51 -8.77 6.81 -12.90
N VAL A 52 -7.78 6.10 -13.37
CA VAL A 52 -7.61 5.73 -14.78
C VAL A 52 -7.75 4.23 -14.96
N SER A 53 -7.93 3.78 -16.20
CA SER A 53 -7.94 2.35 -16.54
C SER A 53 -6.93 2.05 -17.63
N VAL A 54 -6.20 0.97 -17.45
CA VAL A 54 -5.13 0.51 -18.35
C VAL A 54 -5.27 -0.98 -18.66
N THR A 55 -4.61 -1.41 -19.72
CA THR A 55 -4.32 -2.81 -20.04
C THR A 55 -2.83 -2.93 -20.34
N ARG A 56 -2.29 -4.14 -20.37
CA ARG A 56 -0.88 -4.36 -20.74
C ARG A 56 -0.58 -3.68 -22.08
N GLY A 57 0.49 -2.90 -22.12
CA GLY A 57 0.90 -2.11 -23.29
C GLY A 57 0.25 -0.73 -23.40
N THR A 58 -0.48 -0.28 -22.38
CA THR A 58 -1.07 1.07 -22.36
C THR A 58 -0.02 2.15 -22.11
N TYR A 59 0.02 3.17 -23.00
CA TYR A 59 0.89 4.36 -22.88
C TYR A 59 0.10 5.67 -22.71
N ALA A 60 -1.23 5.60 -22.80
CA ALA A 60 -2.15 6.71 -22.60
C ALA A 60 -3.37 6.19 -21.81
N PRO A 61 -3.33 6.28 -20.49
CA PRO A 61 -4.39 5.78 -19.63
C PRO A 61 -5.74 6.46 -19.89
N GLY A 62 -6.82 5.66 -19.93
CA GLY A 62 -8.18 6.18 -20.09
C GLY A 62 -8.73 6.65 -18.75
N VAL A 63 -9.21 7.89 -18.66
CA VAL A 63 -9.82 8.43 -17.45
C VAL A 63 -11.14 7.71 -17.15
N PHE A 64 -11.23 7.14 -15.93
CA PHE A 64 -12.45 6.50 -15.42
C PHE A 64 -13.23 7.43 -14.50
N ARG A 65 -12.55 8.16 -13.61
CA ARG A 65 -13.16 9.08 -12.64
C ARG A 65 -12.21 10.20 -12.28
N THR A 66 -12.79 11.37 -11.94
CA THR A 66 -12.07 12.54 -11.41
C THR A 66 -12.80 13.10 -10.19
N GLY A 67 -12.20 14.10 -9.53
CA GLY A 67 -12.80 14.81 -8.39
C GLY A 67 -12.76 14.00 -7.10
N LEU A 68 -11.72 13.21 -6.92
CA LEU A 68 -11.36 12.53 -5.66
C LEU A 68 -10.34 13.36 -4.88
N THR A 69 -10.19 13.10 -3.58
CA THR A 69 -9.27 13.81 -2.71
C THR A 69 -8.18 12.84 -2.25
N VAL A 70 -7.03 12.85 -2.95
CA VAL A 70 -5.89 11.96 -2.64
C VAL A 70 -6.35 10.50 -2.46
N PRO A 71 -6.80 9.81 -3.53
CA PRO A 71 -7.26 8.43 -3.43
C PRO A 71 -6.06 7.48 -3.28
N LEU A 72 -5.96 6.76 -2.15
CA LEU A 72 -4.84 5.86 -1.83
C LEU A 72 -5.22 4.38 -1.81
N GLY A 73 -6.49 4.03 -1.92
CA GLY A 73 -6.89 2.64 -1.98
C GLY A 73 -8.01 2.37 -2.97
N LEU A 74 -7.90 1.27 -3.70
CA LEU A 74 -8.89 0.79 -4.67
C LEU A 74 -9.24 -0.68 -4.42
N LEU A 75 -10.53 -0.99 -4.46
CA LEU A 75 -11.01 -2.37 -4.36
C LEU A 75 -12.22 -2.59 -5.27
N TRP A 76 -12.09 -3.39 -6.31
CA TRP A 76 -13.24 -3.93 -7.02
C TRP A 76 -13.87 -5.09 -6.26
N ARG A 77 -15.20 -5.01 -6.04
CA ARG A 77 -16.01 -6.11 -5.53
C ARG A 77 -17.24 -6.26 -6.39
N GLY A 78 -17.26 -7.29 -7.23
CA GLY A 78 -18.27 -7.44 -8.26
C GLY A 78 -18.29 -6.21 -9.18
N ARG A 79 -19.43 -5.51 -9.26
CA ARG A 79 -19.60 -4.33 -10.12
C ARG A 79 -19.40 -2.98 -9.40
N THR A 80 -18.89 -3.00 -8.19
CA THR A 80 -18.68 -1.81 -7.36
C THR A 80 -17.18 -1.62 -7.09
N LEU A 81 -16.68 -0.44 -7.40
CA LEU A 81 -15.34 0.02 -7.02
C LEU A 81 -15.43 0.81 -5.72
N TYR A 82 -14.77 0.33 -4.68
CA TYR A 82 -14.57 1.08 -3.44
C TYR A 82 -13.27 1.86 -3.54
N VAL A 83 -13.30 3.12 -3.09
CA VAL A 83 -12.17 4.05 -3.10
C VAL A 83 -12.01 4.60 -1.70
N SER A 84 -10.85 4.46 -1.10
CA SER A 84 -10.45 5.22 0.09
C SER A 84 -9.75 6.51 -0.35
N GLU A 85 -10.17 7.60 0.24
CA GLU A 85 -9.63 8.94 0.01
C GLU A 85 -9.67 9.73 1.32
N SER A 86 -9.02 10.87 1.39
CA SER A 86 -8.94 11.67 2.61
C SER A 86 -10.30 11.87 3.28
N GLY A 87 -10.46 11.34 4.49
CA GLY A 87 -11.64 11.49 5.35
C GLY A 87 -12.81 10.54 5.06
N LYS A 88 -12.75 9.67 4.03
CA LYS A 88 -13.89 8.84 3.64
C LYS A 88 -13.56 7.63 2.78
N VAL A 89 -14.55 6.77 2.64
CA VAL A 89 -14.61 5.70 1.63
C VAL A 89 -15.88 5.90 0.79
N GLU A 90 -15.75 5.81 -0.51
CA GLU A 90 -16.85 5.89 -1.46
C GLU A 90 -16.99 4.62 -2.30
N ALA A 91 -18.20 4.35 -2.75
CA ALA A 91 -18.52 3.29 -3.70
C ALA A 91 -18.93 3.91 -5.04
N LEU A 92 -18.23 3.52 -6.09
CA LEU A 92 -18.43 3.97 -7.46
C LEU A 92 -18.97 2.84 -8.32
N ARG A 93 -19.86 3.15 -9.26
CA ARG A 93 -20.31 2.26 -10.31
C ARG A 93 -19.94 2.83 -11.68
N ARG A 94 -19.61 1.98 -12.64
CA ARG A 94 -19.34 2.40 -14.02
C ARG A 94 -20.55 3.13 -14.59
N GLY A 95 -20.32 4.36 -15.09
CA GLY A 95 -21.40 5.22 -15.66
C GLY A 95 -22.45 5.70 -14.64
N GLY A 96 -22.19 5.50 -13.34
CA GLY A 96 -23.20 5.66 -12.31
C GLY A 96 -22.83 6.57 -11.15
N SER A 97 -23.69 6.49 -10.15
CA SER A 97 -23.67 7.28 -8.92
C SER A 97 -22.44 7.00 -8.06
N ARG A 98 -22.03 8.03 -7.36
CA ARG A 98 -21.07 8.02 -6.26
C ARG A 98 -21.85 7.94 -4.95
N ARG A 99 -21.51 7.01 -4.08
CA ARG A 99 -22.19 6.82 -2.79
C ARG A 99 -21.15 6.84 -1.66
N LEU A 100 -21.37 7.68 -0.67
CA LEU A 100 -20.59 7.65 0.56
C LEU A 100 -20.84 6.32 1.29
N VAL A 101 -19.78 5.59 1.63
CA VAL A 101 -19.82 4.34 2.40
C VAL A 101 -19.51 4.61 3.87
N VAL A 102 -18.36 5.24 4.13
CA VAL A 102 -17.95 5.70 5.46
C VAL A 102 -17.39 7.10 5.32
N GLY A 103 -17.79 8.02 6.18
CA GLY A 103 -17.29 9.41 6.20
C GLY A 103 -16.92 9.87 7.59
N GLY A 104 -16.38 11.09 7.68
CA GLY A 104 -15.95 11.68 8.93
C GLY A 104 -14.78 10.92 9.58
N LEU A 105 -13.92 10.32 8.76
CA LEU A 105 -12.69 9.69 9.21
C LEU A 105 -11.62 10.79 9.44
N PRO A 106 -10.78 10.63 10.48
CA PRO A 106 -9.71 11.58 10.74
C PRO A 106 -8.64 11.51 9.64
N PHE A 107 -8.12 12.65 9.27
CA PHE A 107 -6.96 12.77 8.37
C PHE A 107 -6.24 14.10 8.63
N LYS A 108 -4.95 14.14 8.45
CA LYS A 108 -4.11 15.33 8.51
C LYS A 108 -2.75 15.00 7.92
N GLU A 109 -1.80 14.50 8.73
CA GLU A 109 -0.49 14.03 8.26
C GLU A 109 -0.62 12.77 7.43
N HIS A 110 -1.43 11.83 7.91
CA HIS A 110 -1.86 10.64 7.16
C HIS A 110 -3.39 10.60 7.03
N GLN A 111 -3.88 9.75 6.15
CA GLN A 111 -5.30 9.64 5.81
C GLN A 111 -5.76 8.18 5.77
N GLN A 112 -6.71 7.86 4.89
CA GLN A 112 -7.18 6.51 4.64
C GLN A 112 -6.44 5.92 3.44
N ASP A 113 -5.76 4.80 3.68
CA ASP A 113 -4.86 4.14 2.74
C ASP A 113 -5.52 2.92 2.09
N ALA A 114 -4.85 1.77 2.05
CA ALA A 114 -5.38 0.58 1.40
C ALA A 114 -6.75 0.16 1.94
N ILE A 115 -7.60 -0.31 1.02
CA ILE A 115 -8.87 -0.97 1.31
C ILE A 115 -8.88 -2.37 0.71
N VAL A 116 -9.22 -3.39 1.50
CA VAL A 116 -9.24 -4.78 1.06
C VAL A 116 -10.51 -5.51 1.52
N ALA A 117 -10.91 -6.55 0.80
CA ALA A 117 -12.01 -7.42 1.20
C ALA A 117 -11.50 -8.52 2.13
N GLY A 118 -12.13 -8.68 3.29
CA GLY A 118 -11.86 -9.78 4.18
C GLY A 118 -12.64 -11.05 3.83
N PRO A 119 -12.16 -12.22 4.28
CA PRO A 119 -12.83 -13.51 4.06
C PRO A 119 -14.18 -13.62 4.77
N ASP A 120 -14.45 -12.74 5.74
CA ASP A 120 -15.71 -12.59 6.45
C ASP A 120 -16.75 -11.71 5.71
N GLY A 121 -16.40 -11.28 4.51
CA GLY A 121 -17.25 -10.42 3.66
C GLY A 121 -17.25 -8.94 4.05
N ARG A 122 -16.48 -8.53 5.05
CA ARG A 122 -16.27 -7.12 5.43
C ARG A 122 -15.18 -6.47 4.57
N LEU A 123 -15.14 -5.16 4.59
CA LEU A 123 -14.05 -4.35 4.05
C LEU A 123 -13.14 -3.93 5.20
N TYR A 124 -11.85 -3.92 4.96
CA TYR A 124 -10.81 -3.51 5.90
C TYR A 124 -10.07 -2.31 5.33
N LEU A 125 -9.75 -1.34 6.18
CA LEU A 125 -9.22 -0.02 5.78
C LEU A 125 -8.09 0.38 6.71
N GLY A 126 -6.95 0.78 6.16
CA GLY A 126 -5.92 1.51 6.87
C GLY A 126 -6.39 2.94 7.16
N SER A 127 -6.21 3.41 8.38
CA SER A 127 -6.52 4.78 8.79
C SER A 127 -5.34 5.33 9.58
N GLY A 128 -4.53 6.16 8.94
CA GLY A 128 -3.31 6.69 9.48
C GLY A 128 -3.50 7.66 10.63
N SER A 129 -2.41 8.03 11.28
CA SER A 129 -2.36 9.00 12.35
C SER A 129 -2.54 10.43 11.83
N THR A 130 -2.96 11.34 12.70
CA THR A 130 -3.06 12.77 12.35
C THR A 130 -1.76 13.54 12.63
N CYS A 131 -0.73 12.87 13.12
CA CYS A 131 0.56 13.45 13.49
C CYS A 131 1.66 12.38 13.49
N ASP A 132 2.91 12.80 13.54
CA ASP A 132 4.06 11.90 13.60
C ASP A 132 4.10 11.06 14.89
N ALA A 133 4.07 11.69 16.05
CA ALA A 133 4.22 11.03 17.35
C ALA A 133 3.42 11.72 18.45
N CYS A 134 2.10 11.74 18.35
CA CYS A 134 1.23 12.35 19.36
C CYS A 134 0.17 11.37 19.89
N LYS A 135 -0.49 11.78 20.97
CA LYS A 135 -1.70 11.11 21.44
C LYS A 135 -2.89 11.54 20.57
N GLU A 136 -3.43 10.60 19.82
CA GLU A 136 -4.61 10.84 19.00
C GLU A 136 -5.84 11.19 19.83
N THR A 137 -6.62 12.14 19.32
CA THR A 137 -7.90 12.54 19.94
C THR A 137 -9.08 11.78 19.34
N ASN A 138 -8.91 11.21 18.14
CA ASN A 138 -9.93 10.39 17.49
C ASN A 138 -9.52 8.91 17.54
N ALA A 139 -10.37 8.08 18.13
CA ALA A 139 -10.10 6.65 18.27
C ALA A 139 -9.97 5.89 16.95
N ARG A 140 -10.33 6.50 15.82
CA ARG A 140 -10.23 5.91 14.47
C ARG A 140 -8.91 6.26 13.77
N SER A 141 -8.07 7.12 14.36
CA SER A 141 -6.71 7.41 13.88
C SER A 141 -5.76 6.29 14.29
N ALA A 142 -4.70 6.08 13.50
CA ALA A 142 -3.65 5.09 13.78
C ALA A 142 -4.21 3.68 14.01
N THR A 143 -5.16 3.26 13.15
CA THR A 143 -5.92 2.02 13.30
C THR A 143 -6.15 1.29 11.98
N ILE A 144 -6.47 0.01 12.09
CA ILE A 144 -7.15 -0.71 11.02
C ILE A 144 -8.63 -0.81 11.38
N LEU A 145 -9.47 -0.33 10.47
CA LEU A 145 -10.92 -0.33 10.60
C LEU A 145 -11.53 -1.49 9.78
N SER A 146 -12.73 -1.94 10.15
CA SER A 146 -13.53 -2.78 9.25
C SER A 146 -15.01 -2.41 9.31
N PHE A 147 -15.72 -2.60 8.20
CA PHE A 147 -17.15 -2.29 8.05
C PHE A 147 -17.77 -3.18 6.97
N ARG A 148 -19.12 -3.26 6.95
CA ARG A 148 -19.82 -3.95 5.86
C ARG A 148 -19.76 -3.14 4.56
N PRO A 149 -19.97 -3.76 3.38
CA PRO A 149 -19.95 -3.03 2.08
C PRO A 149 -20.94 -1.89 1.95
N ASP A 150 -21.98 -1.85 2.78
CA ASP A 150 -22.93 -0.74 2.88
C ASP A 150 -22.48 0.39 3.81
N GLY A 151 -21.35 0.20 4.53
CA GLY A 151 -20.79 1.14 5.50
C GLY A 151 -21.21 0.85 6.94
N SER A 152 -22.18 -0.03 7.16
CA SER A 152 -22.68 -0.35 8.49
C SER A 152 -21.68 -1.18 9.32
N GLY A 153 -21.83 -1.13 10.64
CA GLY A 153 -21.03 -1.93 11.57
C GLY A 153 -19.54 -1.56 11.56
N LEU A 154 -19.20 -0.27 11.38
CA LEU A 154 -17.83 0.22 11.51
C LEU A 154 -17.26 -0.12 12.88
N GLN A 155 -16.09 -0.74 12.90
CA GLN A 155 -15.39 -1.15 14.13
C GLN A 155 -13.88 -1.04 13.95
N ILE A 156 -13.17 -0.83 15.05
CA ILE A 156 -11.71 -0.90 15.13
C ILE A 156 -11.31 -2.37 15.20
N VAL A 157 -10.40 -2.79 14.32
CA VAL A 157 -9.80 -4.14 14.30
C VAL A 157 -8.54 -4.16 15.14
N ALA A 158 -7.63 -3.21 14.90
CA ALA A 158 -6.37 -3.04 15.60
C ALA A 158 -6.03 -1.56 15.74
N ARG A 159 -5.14 -1.23 16.69
CA ARG A 159 -4.74 0.14 17.01
C ARG A 159 -3.24 0.24 17.20
N GLY A 160 -2.75 1.49 17.32
CA GLY A 160 -1.32 1.76 17.57
C GLY A 160 -0.45 1.51 16.35
N LEU A 161 -1.00 1.70 15.14
CA LEU A 161 -0.29 1.65 13.86
C LEU A 161 -0.23 3.08 13.32
N ARG A 162 0.95 3.73 13.34
CA ARG A 162 1.08 5.14 12.94
C ARG A 162 0.47 5.38 11.56
N ASN A 163 0.94 4.66 10.55
CA ASN A 163 0.37 4.70 9.22
C ASN A 163 0.31 3.28 8.61
N PRO A 164 -0.81 2.55 8.78
CA PRO A 164 -1.01 1.23 8.19
C PRO A 164 -1.36 1.36 6.71
N TYR A 165 -0.32 1.56 5.86
CA TYR A 165 -0.50 1.90 4.45
C TYR A 165 -1.03 0.74 3.62
N GLY A 166 -0.29 -0.35 3.53
CA GLY A 166 -0.66 -1.54 2.77
C GLY A 166 -1.42 -2.56 3.60
N LEU A 167 -2.48 -3.13 3.05
CA LEU A 167 -3.24 -4.23 3.65
C LEU A 167 -3.32 -5.41 2.69
N LEU A 168 -3.20 -6.62 3.22
CA LEU A 168 -3.27 -7.84 2.42
C LEU A 168 -3.86 -8.99 3.22
N PHE A 169 -4.84 -9.70 2.65
CA PHE A 169 -5.24 -11.02 3.14
C PHE A 169 -4.52 -12.13 2.40
N VAL A 170 -3.86 -13.02 3.15
CA VAL A 170 -3.38 -14.32 2.65
C VAL A 170 -4.20 -15.40 3.35
N GLY A 171 -5.13 -16.00 2.62
CA GLY A 171 -6.15 -16.86 3.21
C GLY A 171 -7.01 -16.09 4.24
N LYS A 172 -6.93 -16.48 5.52
CA LYS A 172 -7.65 -15.81 6.62
C LYS A 172 -6.78 -14.85 7.44
N THR A 173 -5.51 -14.71 7.08
CA THR A 173 -4.56 -13.88 7.82
C THR A 173 -4.45 -12.50 7.18
N LEU A 174 -4.67 -11.46 7.97
CA LEU A 174 -4.45 -10.07 7.56
C LEU A 174 -3.02 -9.66 7.89
N TYR A 175 -2.35 -9.09 6.91
CA TYR A 175 -1.05 -8.43 7.04
C TYR A 175 -1.20 -6.94 6.74
N ALA A 176 -0.35 -6.13 7.36
CA ALA A 176 -0.23 -4.71 7.07
C ALA A 176 1.24 -4.29 7.05
N THR A 177 1.56 -3.32 6.19
CA THR A 177 2.77 -2.50 6.31
C THR A 177 2.45 -1.32 7.21
N VAL A 178 3.44 -0.84 7.97
CA VAL A 178 3.27 0.28 8.88
C VAL A 178 4.49 1.19 8.77
N ASN A 179 4.27 2.45 8.42
CA ASN A 179 5.33 3.44 8.46
C ASN A 179 5.54 3.93 9.91
N GLY A 180 6.78 3.90 10.35
CA GLY A 180 7.23 4.33 11.68
C GLY A 180 7.19 5.85 11.88
N ARG A 181 7.50 6.32 13.09
CA ARG A 181 7.63 7.73 13.44
C ARG A 181 8.98 8.29 12.99
N ASP A 182 9.05 9.59 12.69
CA ASP A 182 10.25 10.17 12.07
C ASP A 182 11.18 10.89 13.06
N ASP A 183 10.78 11.04 14.33
CA ASP A 183 11.46 11.87 15.33
C ASP A 183 12.54 11.13 16.15
N LEU A 184 12.86 9.85 15.84
CA LEU A 184 13.84 9.06 16.60
C LEU A 184 15.24 9.04 15.97
N GLY A 185 15.45 9.82 14.91
CA GLY A 185 16.72 9.88 14.18
C GLY A 185 16.85 8.83 13.09
N ASP A 186 17.82 9.01 12.24
CA ASP A 186 18.01 8.38 10.94
C ASP A 186 18.09 6.83 10.92
N GLY A 187 18.47 6.20 12.02
CA GLY A 187 18.56 4.74 12.15
C GLY A 187 17.39 4.07 12.85
N GLU A 188 16.36 4.83 13.25
CA GLU A 188 15.21 4.36 14.02
C GLU A 188 13.93 5.17 13.70
N PRO A 189 12.74 4.56 13.84
CA PRO A 189 12.49 3.14 14.08
C PRO A 189 12.56 2.33 12.78
N ALA A 190 12.40 1.01 12.87
CA ALA A 190 12.12 0.20 11.70
C ALA A 190 10.74 0.55 11.13
N GLU A 191 10.61 0.49 9.81
CA GLU A 191 9.33 0.23 9.17
C GLU A 191 8.90 -1.21 9.44
N GLU A 192 7.60 -1.50 9.42
CA GLU A 192 7.11 -2.78 9.93
C GLU A 192 6.25 -3.53 8.92
N VAL A 193 6.35 -4.86 8.94
CA VAL A 193 5.25 -5.72 8.50
C VAL A 193 4.67 -6.42 9.71
N VAL A 194 3.36 -6.29 9.88
CA VAL A 194 2.63 -6.86 11.01
C VAL A 194 1.61 -7.89 10.55
N ARG A 195 1.36 -8.90 11.38
CA ARG A 195 0.22 -9.80 11.27
C ARG A 195 -0.85 -9.33 12.24
N VAL A 196 -2.03 -9.03 11.71
CA VAL A 196 -3.11 -8.35 12.43
C VAL A 196 -4.18 -9.34 12.87
N ARG A 197 -4.53 -9.29 14.17
CA ARG A 197 -5.69 -9.95 14.75
C ARG A 197 -6.61 -8.92 15.40
N LYS A 198 -7.87 -9.25 15.51
CA LYS A 198 -8.82 -8.37 16.20
C LYS A 198 -8.41 -8.16 17.66
N GLY A 199 -8.28 -6.90 18.05
CA GLY A 199 -7.88 -6.48 19.40
C GLY A 199 -6.40 -6.19 19.56
N ASP A 200 -5.56 -6.47 18.56
CA ASP A 200 -4.13 -6.18 18.63
C ASP A 200 -3.86 -4.68 18.83
N ASN A 201 -2.78 -4.42 19.59
CA ASN A 201 -2.20 -3.11 19.80
C ASN A 201 -0.72 -3.15 19.40
N PHE A 202 -0.33 -2.28 18.48
CA PHE A 202 1.03 -2.20 17.94
C PHE A 202 1.87 -1.09 18.59
N GLY A 203 1.31 -0.36 19.56
CA GLY A 203 2.03 0.44 20.54
C GLY A 203 2.29 1.90 20.19
N TRP A 204 2.20 2.32 18.92
CA TRP A 204 2.39 3.73 18.59
C TRP A 204 1.45 4.63 19.42
N PRO A 205 1.88 5.77 19.94
CA PRO A 205 3.20 6.41 19.75
C PRO A 205 4.26 6.04 20.79
N LEU A 206 3.94 5.29 21.84
CA LEU A 206 4.81 5.07 22.99
C LEU A 206 5.76 3.87 22.86
N CYS A 207 5.44 2.95 21.95
CA CYS A 207 6.25 1.79 21.64
C CYS A 207 6.49 1.77 20.13
N TRP A 208 7.68 1.36 19.71
CA TRP A 208 8.10 1.25 18.32
C TRP A 208 8.98 0.03 18.09
N ALA A 209 9.10 -0.41 16.85
CA ALA A 209 10.02 -1.45 16.44
C ALA A 209 11.43 -0.88 16.29
N SER A 210 12.37 -1.27 17.12
CA SER A 210 13.76 -0.86 16.96
C SER A 210 14.43 -1.64 15.83
N TYR A 211 14.96 -0.92 14.84
CA TYR A 211 15.68 -1.51 13.72
C TYR A 211 17.01 -2.12 14.17
N ALA A 212 17.77 -1.39 14.98
CA ALA A 212 19.07 -1.84 15.47
C ALA A 212 18.97 -3.09 16.36
N LEU A 213 17.94 -3.14 17.22
CA LEU A 213 17.78 -4.22 18.21
C LEU A 213 16.90 -5.39 17.70
N ARG A 214 16.21 -5.22 16.59
CA ARG A 214 15.22 -6.18 16.05
C ARG A 214 14.19 -6.63 17.10
N LYS A 215 13.74 -5.70 17.93
CA LYS A 215 12.74 -5.89 19.00
C LYS A 215 11.99 -4.59 19.27
N LEU A 216 10.94 -4.69 20.07
CA LEU A 216 10.20 -3.52 20.53
C LEU A 216 11.04 -2.67 21.50
N ALA A 217 10.91 -1.34 21.42
CA ALA A 217 11.53 -0.34 22.28
C ALA A 217 10.51 0.69 22.72
N GLY A 218 10.78 1.39 23.86
CA GLY A 218 9.83 2.31 24.49
C GLY A 218 8.93 1.63 25.51
N THR A 219 7.68 2.11 25.66
CA THR A 219 6.70 1.57 26.60
C THR A 219 5.81 0.53 25.89
N CYS A 220 6.18 -0.73 25.97
CA CYS A 220 5.63 -1.81 25.14
C CYS A 220 4.80 -2.87 25.86
N GLY A 221 4.28 -2.59 27.04
CA GLY A 221 3.41 -3.56 27.76
C GLY A 221 2.17 -3.94 26.95
N GLY A 222 2.00 -5.23 26.62
CA GLY A 222 0.86 -5.74 25.85
C GLY A 222 0.85 -5.35 24.37
N VAL A 223 1.99 -4.97 23.80
CA VAL A 223 2.16 -4.63 22.38
C VAL A 223 2.48 -5.88 21.59
N THR A 224 1.81 -6.03 20.43
CA THR A 224 2.07 -7.12 19.48
C THR A 224 3.30 -6.77 18.64
N PRO A 225 4.34 -7.61 18.58
CA PRO A 225 5.53 -7.32 17.79
C PRO A 225 5.28 -7.51 16.29
N PRO A 226 6.06 -6.83 15.41
CA PRO A 226 6.03 -7.06 13.99
C PRO A 226 6.59 -8.45 13.63
N ILE A 227 6.28 -8.91 12.41
CA ILE A 227 6.83 -10.13 11.82
C ILE A 227 8.08 -9.85 10.98
N ALA A 228 8.28 -8.61 10.58
CA ALA A 228 9.50 -8.15 9.88
C ALA A 228 9.80 -6.68 10.24
N TYR A 229 11.09 -6.39 10.36
CA TYR A 229 11.66 -5.07 10.60
C TYR A 229 12.33 -4.62 9.31
N LEU A 230 11.78 -3.62 8.67
CA LEU A 230 12.25 -3.06 7.41
C LEU A 230 13.19 -1.88 7.67
N GLU A 231 13.82 -1.35 6.62
CA GLU A 231 14.74 -0.24 6.72
C GLU A 231 14.05 1.00 7.32
N PRO A 232 14.68 1.73 8.26
CA PRO A 232 14.15 2.99 8.77
C PRO A 232 13.91 4.00 7.65
N HIS A 233 12.86 4.81 7.76
CA HIS A 233 12.51 5.87 6.81
C HIS A 233 12.34 5.41 5.35
N SER A 234 12.22 4.09 5.13
CA SER A 234 12.04 3.55 3.77
C SER A 234 10.62 3.67 3.25
N SER A 235 9.65 4.06 4.09
CA SER A 235 8.23 4.13 3.78
C SER A 235 7.71 2.81 3.20
N ALA A 236 7.43 1.86 4.08
CA ALA A 236 6.93 0.53 3.72
C ALA A 236 5.45 0.60 3.34
N ASP A 237 5.13 0.51 2.04
CA ASP A 237 3.81 0.84 1.53
C ASP A 237 3.07 -0.36 0.94
N GLY A 238 3.12 -0.59 -0.36
CA GLY A 238 2.40 -1.67 -1.00
C GLY A 238 2.84 -3.05 -0.51
N ILE A 239 1.90 -3.97 -0.36
CA ILE A 239 2.17 -5.36 0.05
C ILE A 239 1.46 -6.34 -0.87
N ALA A 240 2.15 -7.40 -1.30
CA ALA A 240 1.60 -8.49 -2.09
C ALA A 240 2.14 -9.84 -1.62
N TYR A 241 1.36 -10.90 -1.87
CA TYR A 241 1.81 -12.29 -1.72
C TYR A 241 2.03 -12.87 -3.09
N TRP A 242 3.27 -13.26 -3.38
CA TRP A 242 3.65 -13.77 -4.69
C TRP A 242 4.67 -14.89 -4.55
N GLN A 243 4.48 -15.98 -5.28
CA GLN A 243 5.38 -17.16 -5.28
C GLN A 243 5.74 -17.69 -3.87
N GLY A 244 4.80 -17.62 -2.92
CA GLY A 244 4.99 -18.17 -1.57
C GLY A 244 5.55 -17.19 -0.54
N ASP A 245 5.88 -15.95 -0.94
CA ASP A 245 6.48 -14.93 -0.08
C ASP A 245 5.68 -13.63 -0.04
N LEU A 246 5.93 -12.82 0.98
CA LEU A 246 5.47 -11.44 1.01
C LEU A 246 6.48 -10.53 0.30
N PHE A 247 5.96 -9.60 -0.47
CA PHE A 247 6.71 -8.53 -1.12
C PHE A 247 6.18 -7.19 -0.64
N VAL A 248 7.09 -6.25 -0.39
CA VAL A 248 6.76 -4.90 0.08
C VAL A 248 7.53 -3.89 -0.75
N THR A 249 6.85 -2.84 -1.19
CA THR A 249 7.51 -1.67 -1.74
C THR A 249 8.00 -0.78 -0.61
N GLU A 250 9.23 -0.35 -0.70
CA GLU A 250 9.80 0.71 0.13
C GLU A 250 9.91 1.95 -0.76
N TRP A 251 8.97 2.90 -0.58
CA TRP A 251 8.84 4.10 -1.43
C TRP A 251 10.06 5.00 -1.31
N GLY A 252 10.63 5.09 -0.11
CA GLY A 252 11.80 5.87 0.21
C GLY A 252 11.47 7.25 0.79
N GLU A 253 12.48 8.10 0.82
CA GLU A 253 12.34 9.48 1.28
C GLU A 253 12.02 10.43 0.12
N TYR A 254 11.22 11.46 0.38
CA TYR A 254 10.82 12.44 -0.63
C TYR A 254 11.99 13.28 -1.15
N LEU A 255 12.85 13.74 -0.25
CA LEU A 255 13.95 14.66 -0.56
C LEU A 255 15.35 14.02 -0.56
N SER A 256 15.42 12.71 -0.33
CA SER A 256 16.67 11.95 -0.21
C SER A 256 16.60 10.66 -1.01
N THR A 257 17.74 10.12 -1.35
CA THR A 257 17.88 8.78 -1.98
C THR A 257 18.53 7.78 -1.04
N LYS A 258 18.61 8.11 0.25
CA LYS A 258 19.36 7.35 1.23
C LYS A 258 18.66 6.05 1.60
N HIS A 259 17.33 6.07 1.70
CA HIS A 259 16.54 4.94 2.15
C HIS A 259 15.49 4.53 1.11
N GLY A 260 15.11 3.26 1.12
CA GLY A 260 14.03 2.71 0.31
C GLY A 260 14.32 2.68 -1.20
N ARG A 261 13.29 3.00 -2.01
CA ARG A 261 13.26 2.93 -3.48
C ARG A 261 13.51 1.53 -4.02
N VAL A 262 13.06 0.54 -3.28
CA VAL A 262 13.26 -0.87 -3.59
C VAL A 262 11.97 -1.68 -3.42
N LEU A 263 11.98 -2.86 -3.99
CA LEU A 263 11.04 -3.92 -3.68
C LEU A 263 11.77 -4.94 -2.80
N VAL A 264 11.28 -5.18 -1.60
CA VAL A 264 11.83 -6.18 -0.70
C VAL A 264 11.00 -7.45 -0.69
N ARG A 265 11.66 -8.59 -0.47
CA ARG A 265 11.08 -9.91 -0.28
C ARG A 265 11.21 -10.32 1.18
N ILE A 266 10.14 -10.85 1.75
CA ILE A 266 10.12 -11.42 3.09
C ILE A 266 9.86 -12.91 2.97
N HIS A 267 10.92 -13.70 3.18
CA HIS A 267 10.88 -15.16 3.16
C HIS A 267 11.16 -15.69 4.56
N ALA A 268 10.22 -16.43 5.16
CA ALA A 268 10.36 -16.99 6.52
C ALA A 268 10.85 -15.93 7.56
N GLY A 269 10.34 -14.71 7.50
CA GLY A 269 10.71 -13.59 8.38
C GLY A 269 12.04 -12.89 8.06
N LYS A 270 12.78 -13.35 7.04
CA LYS A 270 14.01 -12.70 6.57
C LYS A 270 13.68 -11.71 5.46
N VAL A 271 14.12 -10.46 5.63
CA VAL A 271 14.00 -9.38 4.65
C VAL A 271 15.22 -9.35 3.74
N SER A 272 15.00 -9.18 2.45
CA SER A 272 16.06 -8.98 1.46
C SER A 272 15.57 -8.09 0.32
N THR A 273 16.42 -7.24 -0.20
CA THR A 273 16.13 -6.50 -1.43
C THR A 273 15.94 -7.48 -2.58
N PHE A 274 14.80 -7.38 -3.26
CA PHE A 274 14.46 -8.20 -4.41
C PHE A 274 14.67 -7.45 -5.73
N ALA A 275 14.25 -6.18 -5.79
CA ALA A 275 14.48 -5.35 -6.96
C ALA A 275 14.80 -3.91 -6.58
N SER A 276 15.61 -3.25 -7.41
CA SER A 276 15.98 -1.83 -7.27
C SER A 276 15.97 -1.12 -8.63
N GLY A 277 16.19 0.19 -8.63
CA GLY A 277 16.16 1.03 -9.83
C GLY A 277 14.82 1.75 -10.03
N PHE A 278 13.90 1.65 -9.07
CA PHE A 278 12.67 2.44 -9.03
C PHE A 278 12.94 3.91 -8.66
N VAL A 279 12.02 4.77 -9.02
CA VAL A 279 12.02 6.17 -8.56
C VAL A 279 11.32 6.26 -7.20
N HIS A 280 10.08 5.81 -7.11
CA HIS A 280 9.30 5.70 -5.87
C HIS A 280 8.25 4.58 -6.02
N PRO A 281 8.62 3.31 -5.81
CA PRO A 281 7.68 2.19 -5.96
C PRO A 281 6.64 2.23 -4.84
N LEU A 282 5.35 2.20 -5.18
CA LEU A 282 4.28 2.40 -4.20
C LEU A 282 3.30 1.22 -4.16
N ALA A 283 2.48 1.04 -5.17
CA ALA A 283 1.45 0.03 -5.13
C ALA A 283 1.91 -1.32 -5.70
N LEU A 284 1.43 -2.40 -5.09
CA LEU A 284 1.66 -3.78 -5.52
C LEU A 284 0.33 -4.51 -5.77
N THR A 285 0.31 -5.32 -6.82
CA THR A 285 -0.74 -6.33 -7.04
C THR A 285 -0.19 -7.45 -7.92
N THR A 286 -0.92 -8.55 -8.07
CA THR A 286 -0.63 -9.57 -9.08
C THR A 286 -1.62 -9.48 -10.22
N ASP A 287 -1.17 -9.69 -11.45
CA ASP A 287 -2.07 -9.75 -12.60
C ASP A 287 -2.64 -11.17 -12.79
N PRO A 288 -3.68 -11.33 -13.64
CA PRO A 288 -4.25 -12.65 -13.92
C PRO A 288 -3.28 -13.65 -14.58
N ALA A 289 -2.17 -13.19 -15.16
CA ALA A 289 -1.12 -14.03 -15.73
C ALA A 289 -0.13 -14.56 -14.66
N GLY A 290 -0.20 -14.02 -13.44
CA GLY A 290 0.67 -14.38 -12.32
C GLY A 290 1.92 -13.51 -12.19
N ASP A 291 2.04 -12.42 -12.95
CA ASP A 291 3.11 -11.45 -12.80
C ASP A 291 2.86 -10.54 -11.59
N LEU A 292 3.94 -10.12 -10.92
CA LEU A 292 3.88 -9.11 -9.88
C LEU A 292 3.92 -7.71 -10.53
N LEU A 293 2.87 -6.93 -10.35
CA LEU A 293 2.81 -5.55 -10.83
C LEU A 293 3.28 -4.59 -9.73
N VAL A 294 4.21 -3.71 -10.09
CA VAL A 294 4.76 -2.65 -9.24
C VAL A 294 4.45 -1.31 -9.90
N ALA A 295 3.61 -0.49 -9.28
CA ALA A 295 3.40 0.88 -9.73
C ALA A 295 4.46 1.79 -9.09
N ASP A 296 5.24 2.42 -9.93
CA ASP A 296 6.25 3.39 -9.53
C ASP A 296 5.64 4.80 -9.62
N TRP A 297 5.29 5.34 -8.46
CA TRP A 297 4.68 6.66 -8.29
C TRP A 297 5.53 7.75 -8.94
N GLY A 298 6.85 7.69 -8.75
CA GLY A 298 7.75 8.73 -9.20
C GLY A 298 7.97 8.76 -10.72
N SER A 299 7.91 7.61 -11.40
CA SER A 299 8.09 7.53 -12.84
C SER A 299 6.78 7.48 -13.63
N GLY A 300 5.64 7.24 -12.98
CA GLY A 300 4.35 7.05 -13.65
C GLY A 300 4.29 5.77 -14.49
N VAL A 301 5.06 4.75 -14.11
CA VAL A 301 5.17 3.47 -14.81
C VAL A 301 4.67 2.34 -13.93
N ILE A 302 3.94 1.40 -14.51
CA ILE A 302 3.67 0.10 -13.89
C ILE A 302 4.59 -0.92 -14.55
N TYR A 303 5.42 -1.55 -13.75
CA TYR A 303 6.27 -2.67 -14.16
C TYR A 303 5.58 -3.99 -13.89
N ALA A 304 5.72 -4.95 -14.80
CA ALA A 304 5.37 -6.35 -14.59
C ALA A 304 6.66 -7.13 -14.37
N VAL A 305 6.79 -7.75 -13.21
CA VAL A 305 7.92 -8.61 -12.86
C VAL A 305 7.46 -10.06 -13.00
N SER A 306 8.18 -10.79 -13.83
CA SER A 306 7.88 -12.19 -14.19
C SER A 306 9.08 -13.08 -13.89
N LYS A 307 8.81 -14.36 -13.58
CA LYS A 307 9.85 -15.38 -13.54
C LYS A 307 10.22 -15.78 -14.96
N SER A 308 11.50 -15.87 -15.24
CA SER A 308 11.97 -16.39 -16.52
C SER A 308 11.57 -17.86 -16.70
N PRO A 309 11.21 -18.28 -17.93
CA PRO A 309 10.86 -19.67 -18.24
C PRO A 309 11.93 -20.69 -17.83
#